data_c14879129cdd8d05ac9f63cc2f6fa339
#
_entry.id   c14879129cdd8d05ac9f63cc2f6fa339
#
_cell.length_a   1.000
_cell.length_b   1.000
_cell.length_c   1.000
_cell.angle_alpha   90.00
_cell.angle_beta   90.00
_cell.angle_gamma   90.00
#
_symmetry.space_group_name_H-M   'P 1'
#
loop_
_entity.id
_entity.type
_entity.pdbx_description
1 polymer ?
#
loop_
_entity_poly.entity_id
_entity_poly.type
_entity_poly.pdbx_seq_one_letter_code
_entity_poly.pdbx_strand_id
1 'polypeptide(L)'
;YFARMHQERSYVLTLENAPPVNGMWIFADGEANPYSFRTWKNLLLLGGGGHRCGENSAGGRYDELRQRAREWFPQSREVACWSAQDCMTADGVPYIGSYAASRPDWYVATGFQKWGMTTSMVASMLLRDLICGRENPYAEVFDPGRFDLETVTGVAEESGQAVKGLARRFFQIPAETAKKLAPGHGGVVF
;
A
#
# COMPACT_ATOMS: atom_id res chain seq x y z
N TYR A 1 -2.09 1.17 16.50
CA TYR A 1 -1.60 0.60 15.22
C TYR A 1 -0.59 1.49 14.49
N PHE A 2 -0.56 2.81 14.73
CA PHE A 2 0.28 3.76 14.01
C PHE A 2 1.80 3.45 14.05
N ALA A 3 2.30 2.83 15.12
CA ALA A 3 3.70 2.41 15.24
C ALA A 3 3.95 0.97 14.72
N ARG A 4 2.92 0.28 14.25
CA ARG A 4 2.99 -1.12 13.79
C ARG A 4 2.62 -1.29 12.33
N MET A 5 2.28 -0.19 11.67
CA MET A 5 1.92 -0.15 10.25
C MET A 5 2.38 1.15 9.62
N HIS A 6 2.69 1.08 8.35
CA HIS A 6 2.87 2.26 7.51
C HIS A 6 1.97 2.21 6.27
N GLN A 7 1.90 3.32 5.57
CA GLN A 7 1.17 3.41 4.32
C GLN A 7 2.16 3.35 3.15
N GLU A 8 1.89 2.50 2.18
CA GLU A 8 2.48 2.56 0.85
C GLU A 8 1.50 3.12 -0.15
N ARG A 9 2.00 3.82 -1.15
CA ARG A 9 1.22 4.27 -2.29
C ARG A 9 1.69 3.56 -3.54
N SER A 10 0.77 3.06 -4.32
CA SER A 10 1.00 2.52 -5.66
C SER A 10 0.13 3.22 -6.69
N TYR A 11 0.50 3.11 -7.94
CA TYR A 11 -0.09 3.81 -9.08
C TYR A 11 -0.59 2.81 -10.10
N VAL A 12 -1.64 3.18 -10.82
CA VAL A 12 -2.21 2.37 -11.88
C VAL A 12 -2.47 3.24 -13.10
N LEU A 13 -2.09 2.73 -14.27
CA LEU A 13 -2.53 3.22 -15.56
C LEU A 13 -3.53 2.24 -16.17
N THR A 14 -4.55 2.76 -16.82
CA THR A 14 -5.48 1.99 -17.64
C THR A 14 -5.17 2.26 -19.09
N LEU A 15 -4.85 1.21 -19.84
CA LEU A 15 -4.39 1.27 -21.20
C LEU A 15 -5.39 0.58 -22.13
N GLU A 16 -5.84 1.28 -23.16
CA GLU A 16 -6.53 0.67 -24.31
C GLU A 16 -5.51 0.29 -25.38
N ASN A 17 -5.90 -0.56 -26.33
CA ASN A 17 -5.06 -1.06 -27.40
C ASN A 17 -3.78 -1.79 -26.95
N ALA A 18 -3.75 -2.24 -25.69
CA ALA A 18 -2.71 -3.13 -25.18
C ALA A 18 -3.15 -4.59 -25.34
N PRO A 19 -2.22 -5.53 -25.57
CA PRO A 19 -2.54 -6.95 -25.64
C PRO A 19 -3.20 -7.42 -24.33
N PRO A 20 -4.28 -8.21 -24.40
CA PRO A 20 -4.90 -8.74 -23.19
C PRO A 20 -3.97 -9.77 -22.54
N VAL A 21 -3.94 -9.77 -21.20
CA VAL A 21 -3.30 -10.80 -20.39
C VAL A 21 -4.35 -11.69 -19.76
N ASN A 22 -4.07 -12.99 -19.67
CA ASN A 22 -4.96 -13.93 -18.99
C ASN A 22 -4.58 -14.01 -17.52
N GLY A 23 -5.52 -13.65 -16.65
CA GLY A 23 -5.28 -13.61 -15.21
C GLY A 23 -4.59 -12.33 -14.73
N MET A 24 -3.95 -12.42 -13.58
CA MET A 24 -3.14 -11.36 -12.99
C MET A 24 -1.68 -11.79 -12.95
N TRP A 25 -0.81 -10.94 -13.42
CA TRP A 25 0.62 -11.15 -13.42
C TRP A 25 1.32 -10.13 -12.55
N ILE A 26 2.35 -10.58 -11.84
CA ILE A 26 3.27 -9.72 -11.09
C ILE A 26 4.65 -9.95 -11.67
N PHE A 27 5.29 -8.88 -12.11
CA PHE A 27 6.61 -8.90 -12.69
C PHE A 27 7.57 -8.09 -11.81
N ALA A 28 8.64 -8.72 -11.37
CA ALA A 28 9.72 -8.10 -10.62
C ALA A 28 11.02 -8.30 -11.41
N ASP A 29 11.58 -7.21 -11.90
CA ASP A 29 12.83 -7.19 -12.69
C ASP A 29 14.09 -7.04 -11.81
N GLY A 30 13.99 -7.46 -10.55
CA GLY A 30 15.05 -7.29 -9.54
C GLY A 30 14.94 -5.96 -8.78
N GLU A 31 13.98 -5.12 -9.12
CA GLU A 31 13.66 -3.91 -8.37
C GLU A 31 12.78 -4.20 -7.15
N ALA A 32 12.86 -3.34 -6.14
CA ALA A 32 12.08 -3.47 -4.90
C ALA A 32 10.56 -3.37 -5.12
N ASN A 33 10.12 -2.81 -6.25
CA ASN A 33 8.73 -2.51 -6.54
C ASN A 33 8.26 -3.24 -7.80
N PRO A 34 7.54 -4.37 -7.65
CA PRO A 34 7.05 -5.12 -8.79
C PRO A 34 5.96 -4.36 -9.55
N TYR A 35 5.88 -4.66 -10.84
CA TYR A 35 4.77 -4.24 -11.68
C TYR A 35 3.68 -5.31 -11.67
N SER A 36 2.43 -4.89 -11.86
CA SER A 36 1.30 -5.80 -11.99
C SER A 36 0.51 -5.54 -13.25
N PHE A 37 -0.01 -6.61 -13.83
CA PHE A 37 -0.77 -6.57 -15.07
C PHE A 37 -2.05 -7.38 -14.89
N ARG A 38 -3.17 -6.84 -15.34
CA ARG A 38 -4.42 -7.59 -15.49
C ARG A 38 -5.30 -6.94 -16.55
N THR A 39 -6.06 -7.75 -17.22
CA THR A 39 -7.08 -7.26 -18.16
C THR A 39 -8.41 -7.08 -17.46
N TRP A 40 -9.09 -5.99 -17.73
CA TRP A 40 -10.47 -5.77 -17.39
C TRP A 40 -11.23 -5.32 -18.63
N LYS A 41 -12.15 -6.17 -19.11
CA LYS A 41 -12.79 -5.99 -20.42
C LYS A 41 -11.74 -5.90 -21.53
N ASN A 42 -11.72 -4.79 -22.27
CA ASN A 42 -10.76 -4.50 -23.34
C ASN A 42 -9.59 -3.59 -22.89
N LEU A 43 -9.43 -3.39 -21.59
CA LEU A 43 -8.41 -2.51 -21.04
C LEU A 43 -7.37 -3.32 -20.27
N LEU A 44 -6.11 -2.92 -20.39
CA LEU A 44 -5.02 -3.43 -19.56
C LEU A 44 -4.79 -2.47 -18.38
N LEU A 45 -4.79 -3.00 -17.17
CA LEU A 45 -4.39 -2.28 -15.96
C LEU A 45 -2.92 -2.58 -15.69
N LEU A 46 -2.09 -1.54 -15.74
CA LEU A 46 -0.67 -1.58 -15.40
C LEU A 46 -0.46 -0.90 -14.05
N GLY A 47 -0.10 -1.68 -13.04
CA GLY A 47 0.22 -1.19 -11.70
C GLY A 47 1.71 -1.16 -11.43
N GLY A 48 2.17 -0.22 -10.62
CA GLY A 48 3.58 -0.12 -10.21
C GLY A 48 3.93 1.18 -9.49
N GLY A 49 5.22 1.49 -9.41
CA GLY A 49 5.72 2.73 -8.82
C GLY A 49 5.49 2.85 -7.32
N GLY A 50 5.39 1.72 -6.61
CA GLY A 50 5.12 1.67 -5.18
C GLY A 50 6.20 2.40 -4.37
N HIS A 51 5.80 3.12 -3.33
CA HIS A 51 6.70 3.76 -2.38
C HIS A 51 6.00 4.03 -1.05
N ARG A 52 6.77 4.18 0.02
CA ARG A 52 6.25 4.60 1.31
C ARG A 52 5.67 6.02 1.24
N CYS A 53 4.47 6.21 1.78
CA CYS A 53 3.82 7.51 1.79
C CYS A 53 4.66 8.55 2.54
N GLY A 54 4.78 9.75 1.95
CA GLY A 54 5.55 10.85 2.49
C GLY A 54 7.04 10.87 2.09
N GLU A 55 7.54 9.85 1.42
CA GLU A 55 8.95 9.80 0.97
C GLU A 55 9.16 10.35 -0.44
N ASN A 56 8.17 10.24 -1.32
CA ASN A 56 8.26 10.76 -2.69
C ASN A 56 7.94 12.26 -2.75
N SER A 57 8.90 13.11 -2.42
CA SER A 57 8.75 14.55 -2.52
C SER A 57 8.98 15.09 -3.94
N ALA A 58 9.69 14.35 -4.78
CA ALA A 58 9.98 14.76 -6.16
C ALA A 58 8.81 14.49 -7.15
N GLY A 59 7.86 13.63 -6.79
CA GLY A 59 6.80 13.22 -7.72
C GLY A 59 7.30 12.26 -8.81
N GLY A 60 6.71 12.35 -10.00
CA GLY A 60 7.21 11.64 -11.20
C GLY A 60 6.80 10.17 -11.34
N ARG A 61 6.12 9.55 -10.36
CA ARG A 61 5.79 8.12 -10.38
C ARG A 61 4.85 7.72 -11.52
N TYR A 62 3.92 8.59 -11.90
CA TYR A 62 3.10 8.35 -13.08
C TYR A 62 3.92 8.39 -14.36
N ASP A 63 4.93 9.25 -14.45
CA ASP A 63 5.76 9.37 -15.64
C ASP A 63 6.69 8.17 -15.81
N GLU A 64 7.23 7.64 -14.71
CA GLU A 64 7.94 6.35 -14.70
C GLU A 64 7.05 5.22 -15.24
N LEU A 65 5.82 5.13 -14.74
CA LEU A 65 4.87 4.11 -15.16
C LEU A 65 4.44 4.30 -16.63
N ARG A 66 4.26 5.54 -17.09
CA ARG A 66 4.00 5.88 -18.50
C ARG A 66 5.18 5.51 -19.40
N GLN A 67 6.40 5.69 -18.91
CA GLN A 67 7.59 5.27 -19.65
C GLN A 67 7.58 3.75 -19.86
N ARG A 68 7.35 2.97 -18.78
CA ARG A 68 7.21 1.51 -18.89
C ARG A 68 6.06 1.10 -19.81
N ALA A 69 4.94 1.79 -19.76
CA ALA A 69 3.82 1.54 -20.66
C ALA A 69 4.21 1.73 -22.14
N ARG A 70 4.96 2.77 -22.48
CA ARG A 70 5.47 2.99 -23.85
C ARG A 70 6.47 1.94 -24.29
N GLU A 71 7.33 1.48 -23.40
CA GLU A 71 8.32 0.43 -23.66
C GLU A 71 7.67 -0.92 -23.93
N TRP A 72 6.71 -1.32 -23.10
CA TRP A 72 6.11 -2.65 -23.15
C TRP A 72 4.89 -2.74 -24.06
N PHE A 73 4.16 -1.64 -24.20
CA PHE A 73 2.91 -1.56 -24.94
C PHE A 73 2.90 -0.32 -25.87
N PRO A 74 3.78 -0.24 -26.85
CA PRO A 74 3.98 0.98 -27.66
C PRO A 74 2.75 1.43 -28.44
N GLN A 75 1.78 0.53 -28.68
CA GLN A 75 0.53 0.84 -29.37
C GLN A 75 -0.61 1.23 -28.43
N SER A 76 -0.35 1.19 -27.11
CA SER A 76 -1.38 1.49 -26.13
C SER A 76 -1.58 3.00 -25.95
N ARG A 77 -2.79 3.36 -25.48
CA ARG A 77 -3.14 4.71 -25.08
C ARG A 77 -3.68 4.73 -23.65
N GLU A 78 -3.15 5.60 -22.82
CA GLU A 78 -3.68 5.83 -21.48
C GLU A 78 -5.09 6.44 -21.55
N VAL A 79 -6.05 5.84 -20.86
CA VAL A 79 -7.43 6.33 -20.76
C VAL A 79 -7.79 6.78 -19.35
N ALA A 80 -7.12 6.26 -18.33
CA ALA A 80 -7.28 6.70 -16.93
C ALA A 80 -6.03 6.37 -16.13
N CYS A 81 -5.84 7.08 -15.02
CA CYS A 81 -4.84 6.78 -14.03
C CYS A 81 -5.36 7.10 -12.61
N TRP A 82 -4.88 6.36 -11.63
CA TRP A 82 -5.15 6.63 -10.21
C TRP A 82 -4.04 6.09 -9.34
N SER A 83 -4.07 6.47 -8.08
CA SER A 83 -3.22 5.88 -7.03
C SER A 83 -4.07 5.39 -5.88
N ALA A 84 -3.55 4.39 -5.18
CA ALA A 84 -4.14 3.83 -3.96
C ALA A 84 -3.10 3.77 -2.85
N GLN A 85 -3.57 3.70 -1.61
CA GLN A 85 -2.73 3.49 -0.45
C GLN A 85 -3.07 2.15 0.18
N ASP A 86 -2.02 1.41 0.53
CA ASP A 86 -2.10 0.11 1.18
C ASP A 86 -1.53 0.21 2.60
N CYS A 87 -2.18 -0.45 3.56
CA CYS A 87 -1.67 -0.55 4.93
C CYS A 87 -0.73 -1.75 5.03
N MET A 88 0.54 -1.49 5.26
CA MET A 88 1.59 -2.49 5.42
C MET A 88 1.88 -2.69 6.90
N THR A 89 1.76 -3.92 7.39
CA THR A 89 2.12 -4.30 8.76
C THR A 89 3.63 -4.53 8.88
N ALA A 90 4.19 -4.34 10.06
CA ALA A 90 5.61 -4.49 10.29
C ALA A 90 6.10 -5.94 10.12
N ASP A 91 5.24 -6.91 10.44
CA ASP A 91 5.51 -8.36 10.36
C ASP A 91 4.94 -9.04 9.11
N GLY A 92 4.34 -8.28 8.19
CA GLY A 92 3.74 -8.81 6.96
C GLY A 92 2.43 -9.57 7.18
N VAL A 93 1.90 -9.68 8.40
CA VAL A 93 0.65 -10.39 8.72
C VAL A 93 -0.46 -9.38 9.05
N PRO A 94 -1.67 -9.49 8.47
CA PRO A 94 -2.79 -8.63 8.81
C PRO A 94 -3.20 -8.69 10.28
N TYR A 95 -3.80 -7.62 10.79
CA TYR A 95 -4.43 -7.58 12.11
C TYR A 95 -5.93 -7.81 11.96
N ILE A 96 -6.42 -8.95 12.47
CA ILE A 96 -7.83 -9.34 12.40
C ILE A 96 -8.23 -9.94 13.73
N GLY A 97 -9.15 -9.29 14.45
CA GLY A 97 -9.58 -9.79 15.76
C GLY A 97 -10.16 -8.70 16.65
N SER A 98 -10.13 -8.92 17.96
CA SER A 98 -10.56 -7.94 18.95
C SER A 98 -9.63 -6.72 18.96
N TYR A 99 -10.21 -5.53 18.95
CA TYR A 99 -9.44 -4.29 18.90
C TYR A 99 -8.55 -4.08 20.13
N ALA A 100 -9.10 -4.33 21.31
CA ALA A 100 -8.41 -4.26 22.59
C ALA A 100 -9.19 -5.01 23.67
N ALA A 101 -8.51 -5.54 24.66
CA ALA A 101 -9.13 -6.26 25.78
C ALA A 101 -10.15 -5.40 26.57
N SER A 102 -9.96 -4.06 26.62
CA SER A 102 -10.89 -3.12 27.25
C SER A 102 -12.15 -2.80 26.40
N ARG A 103 -12.24 -3.32 25.19
CA ARG A 103 -13.33 -3.09 24.24
C ARG A 103 -13.71 -4.41 23.56
N PRO A 104 -14.37 -5.33 24.27
CA PRO A 104 -14.64 -6.70 23.77
C PRO A 104 -15.58 -6.73 22.54
N ASP A 105 -16.43 -5.71 22.38
CA ASP A 105 -17.35 -5.60 21.25
C ASP A 105 -16.77 -4.88 20.02
N TRP A 106 -15.50 -4.45 20.10
CA TRP A 106 -14.83 -3.78 19.00
C TRP A 106 -13.89 -4.73 18.28
N TYR A 107 -14.02 -4.76 17.00
CA TYR A 107 -13.22 -5.61 16.13
C TYR A 107 -12.43 -4.76 15.13
N VAL A 108 -11.31 -5.29 14.70
CA VAL A 108 -10.47 -4.67 13.68
C VAL A 108 -10.12 -5.70 12.61
N ALA A 109 -10.05 -5.21 11.37
CA ALA A 109 -9.49 -5.94 10.23
C ALA A 109 -8.73 -4.94 9.37
N THR A 110 -7.40 -4.99 9.40
CA THR A 110 -6.52 -4.03 8.73
C THR A 110 -5.16 -4.64 8.40
N GLY A 111 -4.33 -3.87 7.69
CA GLY A 111 -2.99 -4.34 7.31
C GLY A 111 -3.02 -5.36 6.18
N PHE A 112 -3.96 -5.25 5.25
CA PHE A 112 -4.17 -6.23 4.17
C PHE A 112 -3.11 -6.13 3.07
N GLN A 113 -2.17 -5.19 3.20
CA GLN A 113 -1.12 -4.96 2.22
C GLN A 113 -1.74 -4.76 0.82
N LYS A 114 -1.30 -5.53 -0.17
CA LYS A 114 -1.83 -5.50 -1.54
C LYS A 114 -2.82 -6.66 -1.83
N TRP A 115 -3.23 -7.41 -0.80
CA TRP A 115 -4.07 -8.62 -0.89
C TRP A 115 -5.48 -8.43 -0.32
N GLY A 116 -6.03 -7.21 -0.43
CA GLY A 116 -7.31 -6.86 0.17
C GLY A 116 -8.46 -7.82 -0.16
N MET A 117 -8.59 -8.26 -1.40
CA MET A 117 -9.66 -9.17 -1.81
C MET A 117 -9.57 -10.55 -1.14
N THR A 118 -8.39 -11.14 -1.11
CA THR A 118 -8.16 -12.47 -0.47
C THR A 118 -8.26 -12.34 1.04
N THR A 119 -7.59 -11.35 1.61
CA THR A 119 -7.53 -11.16 3.06
C THR A 119 -8.89 -10.77 3.66
N SER A 120 -9.75 -10.08 2.91
CA SER A 120 -11.12 -9.78 3.37
C SER A 120 -11.96 -11.05 3.57
N MET A 121 -11.74 -12.10 2.78
CA MET A 121 -12.39 -13.39 2.97
C MET A 121 -11.92 -14.06 4.27
N VAL A 122 -10.61 -14.06 4.51
CA VAL A 122 -10.04 -14.56 5.78
C VAL A 122 -10.59 -13.75 6.96
N ALA A 123 -10.61 -12.42 6.85
CA ALA A 123 -11.18 -11.56 7.88
C ALA A 123 -12.64 -11.88 8.18
N SER A 124 -13.45 -12.10 7.15
CA SER A 124 -14.86 -12.47 7.31
C SER A 124 -15.04 -13.77 8.06
N MET A 125 -14.22 -14.78 7.78
CA MET A 125 -14.26 -16.08 8.46
C MET A 125 -13.84 -15.95 9.93
N LEU A 126 -12.72 -15.27 10.20
CA LEU A 126 -12.20 -15.07 11.55
C LEU A 126 -13.16 -14.25 12.43
N LEU A 127 -13.65 -13.13 11.90
CA LEU A 127 -14.57 -12.26 12.64
C LEU A 127 -15.92 -12.93 12.88
N ARG A 128 -16.44 -13.70 11.92
CA ARG A 128 -17.64 -14.51 12.14
C ARG A 128 -17.46 -15.48 13.31
N ASP A 129 -16.36 -16.21 13.33
CA ASP A 129 -16.12 -17.20 14.38
C ASP A 129 -15.96 -16.54 15.73
N LEU A 130 -15.21 -15.42 15.79
CA LEU A 130 -15.00 -14.63 16.99
C LEU A 130 -16.33 -14.06 17.54
N ILE A 131 -17.16 -13.47 16.70
CA ILE A 131 -18.47 -12.89 17.08
C ILE A 131 -19.43 -13.98 17.54
N CYS A 132 -19.37 -15.16 16.94
CA CYS A 132 -20.22 -16.31 17.31
C CYS A 132 -19.65 -17.13 18.46
N GLY A 133 -18.55 -16.74 19.08
CA GLY A 133 -17.89 -17.48 20.18
C GLY A 133 -17.37 -18.86 19.74
N ARG A 134 -16.96 -19.00 18.50
CA ARG A 134 -16.40 -20.25 17.95
C ARG A 134 -14.88 -20.19 17.97
N GLU A 135 -14.25 -21.29 18.31
CA GLU A 135 -12.81 -21.43 18.17
C GLU A 135 -12.40 -21.43 16.71
N ASN A 136 -11.30 -20.73 16.41
CA ASN A 136 -10.68 -20.73 15.09
C ASN A 136 -9.16 -20.89 15.26
N PRO A 137 -8.54 -21.94 14.69
CA PRO A 137 -7.13 -22.27 14.90
C PRO A 137 -6.16 -21.21 14.36
N TYR A 138 -6.63 -20.32 13.50
CA TYR A 138 -5.83 -19.24 12.92
C TYR A 138 -5.97 -17.90 13.67
N ALA A 139 -6.86 -17.82 14.67
CA ALA A 139 -7.14 -16.55 15.35
C ALA A 139 -5.89 -15.93 15.99
N GLU A 140 -5.03 -16.76 16.58
CA GLU A 140 -3.79 -16.33 17.22
C GLU A 140 -2.80 -15.67 16.24
N VAL A 141 -2.68 -16.23 15.03
CA VAL A 141 -1.78 -15.69 13.98
C VAL A 141 -2.17 -14.26 13.59
N PHE A 142 -3.46 -13.98 13.53
CA PHE A 142 -3.98 -12.68 13.11
C PHE A 142 -4.32 -11.74 14.27
N ASP A 143 -4.13 -12.18 15.52
CA ASP A 143 -4.49 -11.40 16.70
C ASP A 143 -3.86 -10.01 16.67
N PRO A 144 -4.65 -8.95 16.78
CA PRO A 144 -4.12 -7.59 16.89
C PRO A 144 -3.24 -7.35 18.12
N GLY A 145 -3.40 -8.19 19.15
CA GLY A 145 -2.59 -8.18 20.37
C GLY A 145 -1.25 -8.90 20.27
N ARG A 146 -1.02 -9.68 19.19
CA ARG A 146 0.23 -10.46 19.05
C ARG A 146 1.48 -9.59 19.16
N PHE A 147 2.49 -10.15 19.80
CA PHE A 147 3.76 -9.47 20.04
C PHE A 147 4.89 -10.49 19.90
N ASP A 148 5.65 -10.39 18.82
CA ASP A 148 6.82 -11.22 18.54
C ASP A 148 8.06 -10.34 18.32
N LEU A 149 9.22 -10.97 18.16
CA LEU A 149 10.48 -10.28 17.92
C LEU A 149 10.49 -9.47 16.62
N GLU A 150 9.83 -9.97 15.57
CA GLU A 150 9.71 -9.27 14.30
C GLU A 150 8.84 -8.02 14.44
N THR A 151 7.76 -8.11 15.21
CA THR A 151 6.94 -6.95 15.57
C THR A 151 7.75 -5.92 16.36
N VAL A 152 8.60 -6.32 17.30
CA VAL A 152 9.44 -5.39 18.10
C VAL A 152 10.44 -4.66 17.21
N THR A 153 11.16 -5.38 16.36
CA THR A 153 12.13 -4.77 15.42
C THR A 153 11.44 -3.87 14.41
N GLY A 154 10.32 -4.30 13.86
CA GLY A 154 9.51 -3.51 12.95
C GLY A 154 8.96 -2.24 13.61
N VAL A 155 8.46 -2.30 14.83
CA VAL A 155 8.01 -1.12 15.60
C VAL A 155 9.15 -0.13 15.84
N ALA A 156 10.35 -0.62 16.15
CA ALA A 156 11.53 0.23 16.33
C ALA A 156 11.91 0.94 15.03
N GLU A 157 11.91 0.23 13.91
CA GLU A 157 12.18 0.78 12.59
C GLU A 157 11.12 1.80 12.17
N GLU A 158 9.84 1.47 12.31
CA GLU A 158 8.71 2.36 12.01
C GLU A 158 8.75 3.63 12.86
N SER A 159 9.05 3.50 14.15
CA SER A 159 9.21 4.65 15.04
C SER A 159 10.39 5.52 14.64
N GLY A 160 11.52 4.93 14.24
CA GLY A 160 12.68 5.62 13.72
C GLY A 160 12.36 6.41 12.44
N GLN A 161 11.63 5.82 11.51
CA GLN A 161 11.18 6.48 10.28
C GLN A 161 10.19 7.62 10.56
N ALA A 162 9.27 7.43 11.51
CA ALA A 162 8.33 8.47 11.92
C ALA A 162 9.06 9.68 12.53
N VAL A 163 10.02 9.45 13.42
CA VAL A 163 10.87 10.50 14.02
C VAL A 163 11.68 11.21 12.94
N LYS A 164 12.32 10.47 12.02
CA LYS A 164 13.06 11.04 10.89
C LYS A 164 12.18 11.89 9.99
N GLY A 165 10.97 11.41 9.67
CA GLY A 165 10.00 12.16 8.87
C GLY A 165 9.53 13.45 9.54
N LEU A 166 9.29 13.39 10.87
CA LEU A 166 8.90 14.55 11.66
C LEU A 166 10.04 15.56 11.75
N ALA A 167 11.26 15.12 12.09
CA ALA A 167 12.45 15.96 12.16
C ALA A 167 12.72 16.65 10.82
N ARG A 168 12.64 15.89 9.71
CA ARG A 168 12.81 16.46 8.37
C ARG A 168 11.84 17.61 8.10
N ARG A 169 10.57 17.48 8.52
CA ARG A 169 9.57 18.55 8.34
C ARG A 169 9.88 19.80 9.14
N PHE A 170 10.40 19.66 10.36
CA PHE A 170 10.80 20.82 11.18
C PHE A 170 11.97 21.61 10.58
N PHE A 171 12.86 20.93 9.85
CA PHE A 171 14.04 21.55 9.25
C PHE A 171 13.87 21.89 7.76
N GLN A 172 12.72 21.57 7.15
CA GLN A 172 12.43 21.99 5.79
C GLN A 172 12.04 23.48 5.76
N ILE A 173 12.92 24.29 5.21
CA ILE A 173 12.63 25.70 4.92
C ILE A 173 11.78 25.72 3.64
N PRO A 174 10.62 26.42 3.62
CA PRO A 174 9.85 26.61 2.40
C PRO A 174 10.70 27.26 1.32
N ALA A 175 10.89 26.59 0.21
CA ALA A 175 11.75 27.07 -0.87
C ALA A 175 10.96 27.73 -2.00
N GLU A 176 9.67 27.40 -2.13
CA GLU A 176 8.85 27.81 -3.27
C GLU A 176 7.43 28.17 -2.86
N THR A 177 6.74 28.90 -3.72
CA THR A 177 5.29 29.13 -3.59
C THR A 177 4.52 28.03 -4.31
N ALA A 178 3.28 27.75 -3.88
CA ALA A 178 2.42 26.74 -4.49
C ALA A 178 2.26 26.89 -6.02
N LYS A 179 2.36 28.14 -6.53
CA LYS A 179 2.29 28.45 -7.97
C LYS A 179 3.50 28.00 -8.77
N LYS A 180 4.62 27.75 -8.11
CA LYS A 180 5.88 27.34 -8.78
C LYS A 180 6.08 25.83 -8.77
N LEU A 181 5.26 25.09 -8.02
CA LEU A 181 5.31 23.62 -8.05
C LEU A 181 4.81 23.10 -9.38
N ALA A 182 5.64 22.31 -10.05
CA ALA A 182 5.24 21.60 -11.27
C ALA A 182 4.16 20.55 -10.94
N PRO A 183 3.22 20.28 -11.87
CA PRO A 183 2.22 19.22 -11.69
C PRO A 183 2.89 17.88 -11.34
N GLY A 184 2.36 17.20 -10.31
CA GLY A 184 2.91 15.92 -9.83
C GLY A 184 4.09 16.03 -8.87
N HIS A 185 4.63 17.22 -8.62
CA HIS A 185 5.67 17.45 -7.62
C HIS A 185 5.09 17.80 -6.26
N GLY A 186 5.79 17.39 -5.20
CA GLY A 186 5.50 17.77 -3.83
C GLY A 186 6.59 18.68 -3.27
N GLY A 187 6.23 19.58 -2.36
CA GLY A 187 7.18 20.46 -1.72
C GLY A 187 6.60 21.14 -0.49
N VAL A 188 7.45 21.79 0.29
CA VAL A 188 7.03 22.68 1.38
C VAL A 188 6.93 24.08 0.79
N VAL A 189 5.73 24.66 0.83
CA VAL A 189 5.39 25.96 0.27
C VAL A 189 5.01 26.94 1.38
N PHE A 190 5.15 28.24 1.07
CA PHE A 190 4.64 29.32 1.93
C PHE A 190 3.13 29.42 1.85
#